data_e2886a8f63fa88afb5562acbecc6603b
#
_entry.id   e2886a8f63fa88afb5562acbecc6603b
#
_cell.length_a   1.000
_cell.length_b   1.000
_cell.length_c   1.000
_cell.angle_alpha   90.00
_cell.angle_beta   90.00
_cell.angle_gamma   90.00
#
_symmetry.space_group_name_H-M   'P 1'
#
loop_
_entity.id
_entity.type
_entity.pdbx_description
1 polymer ?
#
loop_
_entity_poly.entity_id
_entity_poly.type
_entity_poly.pdbx_seq_one_letter_code
_entity_poly.pdbx_strand_id
1 'polypeptide(L)'
;MKMGSLRIRDSMDGGSVVYTGRVTMRGLIIDYAGVLEGPTADAESWKLLLSELRMNGIGIAILSNSDSFDVPADLARWKETGYVDEIVLSSEIGVEKPDFEAFYAAARALGEDHKDCVCVDDSIENVHAAVQAGLIAVL
;
A
#
# COMPACT_ATOMS: atom_id res chain seq x y z
N MET A 1 -6.20 10.43 -9.79
CA MET A 1 -7.00 11.00 -8.70
C MET A 1 -6.22 12.08 -7.99
N LYS A 2 -6.85 13.20 -7.71
CA LYS A 2 -6.23 14.30 -6.96
C LYS A 2 -6.84 14.37 -5.57
N MET A 3 -5.98 14.41 -4.55
CA MET A 3 -6.39 14.54 -3.16
C MET A 3 -6.09 15.97 -2.70
N GLY A 4 -7.08 16.67 -2.13
CA GLY A 4 -6.96 18.08 -1.78
C GLY A 4 -6.13 18.35 -0.53
N SER A 5 -6.16 17.48 0.44
CA SER A 5 -5.29 17.54 1.62
C SER A 5 -5.07 16.15 2.18
N LEU A 6 -3.88 15.90 2.68
CA LEU A 6 -3.51 14.65 3.30
C LEU A 6 -2.89 14.94 4.66
N ARG A 7 -3.41 14.29 5.69
CA ARG A 7 -2.82 14.37 7.03
C ARG A 7 -1.91 13.16 7.24
N ILE A 8 -0.64 13.43 7.40
CA ILE A 8 0.38 12.42 7.66
C ILE A 8 0.79 12.54 9.12
N ARG A 9 0.77 11.42 9.84
CA ARG A 9 1.35 11.38 11.18
C ARG A 9 2.83 11.06 11.08
N ASP A 10 3.65 11.93 11.62
CA ASP A 10 5.03 11.60 11.91
C ASP A 10 5.05 10.83 13.22
N SER A 11 5.42 9.57 13.13
CA SER A 11 5.42 8.67 14.27
C SER A 11 6.59 8.87 15.24
N MET A 12 7.57 9.67 14.84
CA MET A 12 8.80 9.87 15.64
C MET A 12 8.61 10.91 16.76
N ASP A 13 7.78 11.92 16.54
CA ASP A 13 7.55 13.01 17.50
C ASP A 13 6.08 13.15 17.92
N GLY A 14 5.20 12.28 17.43
CA GLY A 14 3.77 12.33 17.73
C GLY A 14 3.04 13.49 17.06
N GLY A 15 3.73 14.27 16.26
CA GLY A 15 3.15 15.36 15.50
C GLY A 15 2.36 14.87 14.29
N SER A 16 1.50 15.74 13.78
CA SER A 16 0.84 15.49 12.49
C SER A 16 1.20 16.62 11.51
N VAL A 17 1.61 16.21 10.31
CA VAL A 17 1.88 17.15 9.23
C VAL A 17 0.65 17.16 8.33
N VAL A 18 0.15 18.36 8.03
CA VAL A 18 -0.95 18.54 7.09
C VAL A 18 -0.37 19.04 5.77
N TYR A 19 -0.50 18.22 4.74
CA TYR A 19 -0.15 18.61 3.39
C TYR A 19 -1.35 19.27 2.73
N THR A 20 -1.22 20.54 2.34
CA THR A 20 -2.30 21.35 1.75
C THR A 20 -2.19 21.49 0.22
N GLY A 21 -1.17 20.93 -0.39
CA GLY A 21 -0.99 20.93 -1.83
C GLY A 21 -1.84 19.88 -2.53
N ARG A 22 -1.70 19.82 -3.85
CA ARG A 22 -2.34 18.75 -4.65
C ARG A 22 -1.45 17.51 -4.63
N VAL A 23 -2.03 16.38 -4.23
CA VAL A 23 -1.37 15.07 -4.31
C VAL A 23 -1.96 14.33 -5.49
N THR A 24 -1.09 13.84 -6.38
CA THR A 24 -1.48 12.92 -7.45
C THR A 24 -1.09 11.52 -7.02
N MET A 25 -2.08 10.66 -6.82
CA MET A 25 -1.87 9.25 -6.52
C MET A 25 -2.16 8.44 -7.78
N ARG A 26 -1.20 7.59 -8.18
CA ARG A 26 -1.35 6.67 -9.30
C ARG A 26 -1.34 5.22 -8.87
N GLY A 27 -0.76 4.95 -7.71
CA GLY A 27 -0.70 3.61 -7.13
C GLY A 27 -0.98 3.62 -5.64
N LEU A 28 -1.62 2.56 -5.16
CA LEU A 28 -1.84 2.30 -3.74
C LEU A 28 -1.19 0.95 -3.41
N ILE A 29 -0.29 0.96 -2.45
CA ILE A 29 0.42 -0.22 -1.98
C ILE A 29 -0.07 -0.52 -0.57
N ILE A 30 -0.64 -1.69 -0.35
CA ILE A 30 -1.31 -2.03 0.91
C ILE A 30 -0.64 -3.26 1.52
N ASP A 31 -0.36 -3.20 2.82
CA ASP A 31 0.01 -4.37 3.61
C ASP A 31 -1.19 -5.32 3.76
N TYR A 32 -0.93 -6.62 3.92
CA TYR A 32 -1.97 -7.62 4.09
C TYR A 32 -2.33 -7.84 5.56
N ALA A 33 -1.39 -8.36 6.34
CA ALA A 33 -1.63 -8.68 7.74
C ALA A 33 -1.85 -7.40 8.56
N GLY A 34 -2.91 -7.37 9.35
CA GLY A 34 -3.26 -6.22 10.18
C GLY A 34 -3.96 -5.07 9.44
N VAL A 35 -4.03 -5.10 8.12
CA VAL A 35 -4.73 -4.09 7.31
C VAL A 35 -5.92 -4.71 6.60
N LEU A 36 -5.67 -5.67 5.72
CA LEU A 36 -6.73 -6.36 4.95
C LEU A 36 -7.20 -7.64 5.63
N GLU A 37 -6.42 -8.18 6.54
CA GLU A 37 -6.69 -9.39 7.30
C GLU A 37 -6.46 -9.12 8.78
N GLY A 38 -7.28 -9.72 9.63
CA GLY A 38 -7.18 -9.59 11.08
C GLY A 38 -8.50 -9.16 11.71
N PRO A 39 -8.58 -9.09 13.05
CA PRO A 39 -9.85 -8.88 13.76
C PRO A 39 -10.47 -7.49 13.56
N THR A 40 -9.69 -6.52 13.12
CA THR A 40 -10.17 -5.15 12.87
C THR A 40 -10.34 -4.85 11.37
N ALA A 41 -10.05 -5.81 10.49
CA ALA A 41 -10.19 -5.63 9.06
C ALA A 41 -11.66 -5.67 8.63
N ASP A 42 -12.06 -4.71 7.81
CA ASP A 42 -13.40 -4.63 7.23
C ASP A 42 -13.29 -4.83 5.71
N ALA A 43 -13.43 -6.09 5.29
CA ALA A 43 -13.28 -6.47 3.88
C ALA A 43 -14.28 -5.74 2.98
N GLU A 44 -15.52 -5.54 3.43
CA GLU A 44 -16.53 -4.89 2.60
C GLU A 44 -16.22 -3.41 2.37
N SER A 45 -15.78 -2.69 3.40
CA SER A 45 -15.33 -1.31 3.25
C SER A 45 -14.12 -1.20 2.34
N TRP A 46 -13.16 -2.12 2.46
CA TRP A 46 -12.01 -2.18 1.57
C TRP A 46 -12.41 -2.41 0.12
N LYS A 47 -13.30 -3.35 -0.14
CA LYS A 47 -13.78 -3.63 -1.50
C LYS A 47 -14.41 -2.41 -2.15
N LEU A 48 -15.25 -1.68 -1.39
CA LEU A 48 -15.86 -0.44 -1.90
C LEU A 48 -14.81 0.60 -2.25
N LEU A 49 -13.85 0.83 -1.36
CA LEU A 49 -12.79 1.80 -1.58
C LEU A 49 -11.90 1.41 -2.78
N LEU A 50 -11.46 0.16 -2.83
CA LEU A 50 -10.60 -0.31 -3.91
C LEU A 50 -11.29 -0.23 -5.27
N SER A 51 -12.58 -0.57 -5.33
CA SER A 51 -13.38 -0.45 -6.55
C SER A 51 -13.43 0.99 -7.03
N GLU A 52 -13.67 1.94 -6.15
CA GLU A 52 -13.72 3.36 -6.49
C GLU A 52 -12.35 3.87 -6.97
N LEU A 53 -11.28 3.50 -6.28
CA LEU A 53 -9.92 3.91 -6.69
C LEU A 53 -9.56 3.36 -8.07
N ARG A 54 -9.87 2.10 -8.35
CA ARG A 54 -9.60 1.50 -9.66
C ARG A 54 -10.44 2.14 -10.77
N MET A 55 -11.65 2.52 -10.49
CA MET A 55 -12.48 3.30 -11.43
C MET A 55 -11.86 4.66 -11.77
N ASN A 56 -11.05 5.20 -10.90
CA ASN A 56 -10.29 6.44 -11.11
C ASN A 56 -8.89 6.21 -11.69
N GLY A 57 -8.59 5.01 -12.13
CA GLY A 57 -7.32 4.69 -12.79
C GLY A 57 -6.14 4.45 -11.84
N ILE A 58 -6.41 4.19 -10.55
CA ILE A 58 -5.37 3.93 -9.57
C ILE A 58 -5.07 2.44 -9.52
N GLY A 59 -3.79 2.08 -9.71
CA GLY A 59 -3.33 0.70 -9.55
C GLY A 59 -3.24 0.31 -8.09
N ILE A 60 -3.60 -0.93 -7.77
CA ILE A 60 -3.61 -1.47 -6.41
C ILE A 60 -2.65 -2.64 -6.33
N ALA A 61 -1.65 -2.56 -5.45
CA ALA A 61 -0.74 -3.66 -5.14
C ALA A 61 -0.80 -4.00 -3.67
N ILE A 62 -0.74 -5.29 -3.37
CA ILE A 62 -0.51 -5.79 -2.02
C ILE A 62 0.98 -6.07 -1.89
N LEU A 63 1.61 -5.54 -0.84
CA LEU A 63 3.01 -5.81 -0.52
C LEU A 63 3.06 -6.47 0.85
N SER A 64 3.39 -7.76 0.89
CA SER A 64 3.37 -8.56 2.09
C SER A 64 4.73 -9.20 2.35
N ASN A 65 5.22 -9.08 3.58
CA ASN A 65 6.33 -9.88 4.05
C ASN A 65 5.81 -11.31 4.31
N SER A 66 6.36 -12.27 3.60
CA SER A 66 5.88 -13.65 3.63
C SER A 66 7.05 -14.63 3.49
N ASP A 67 7.03 -15.69 4.30
CA ASP A 67 7.99 -16.80 4.20
C ASP A 67 7.55 -17.85 3.17
N SER A 68 6.31 -17.77 2.68
CA SER A 68 5.73 -18.69 1.72
C SER A 68 5.62 -18.07 0.34
N PHE A 69 5.79 -18.90 -0.70
CA PHE A 69 5.49 -18.52 -2.08
C PHE A 69 4.00 -18.62 -2.42
N ASP A 70 3.21 -19.18 -1.51
CA ASP A 70 1.77 -19.33 -1.73
C ASP A 70 1.04 -18.03 -1.44
N VAL A 71 0.24 -17.59 -2.40
CA VAL A 71 -0.65 -16.44 -2.21
C VAL A 71 -1.84 -16.87 -1.35
N PRO A 72 -2.19 -16.14 -0.28
CA PRO A 72 -3.40 -16.42 0.47
C PRO A 72 -4.64 -16.48 -0.44
N ALA A 73 -5.52 -17.45 -0.19
CA ALA A 73 -6.66 -17.73 -1.08
C ALA A 73 -7.60 -16.53 -1.25
N ASP A 74 -7.81 -15.76 -0.20
CA ASP A 74 -8.63 -14.54 -0.24
C ASP A 74 -8.00 -13.45 -1.11
N LEU A 75 -6.68 -13.26 -1.05
CA LEU A 75 -5.96 -12.33 -1.93
C LEU A 75 -6.00 -12.77 -3.39
N ALA A 76 -5.79 -14.06 -3.64
CA ALA A 76 -5.89 -14.60 -4.99
C ALA A 76 -7.27 -14.32 -5.59
N ARG A 77 -8.32 -14.49 -4.79
CA ARG A 77 -9.70 -14.18 -5.20
C ARG A 77 -9.89 -12.70 -5.48
N TRP A 78 -9.31 -11.82 -4.67
CA TRP A 78 -9.39 -10.37 -4.89
C TRP A 78 -8.71 -9.95 -6.19
N LYS A 79 -7.63 -10.60 -6.55
CA LYS A 79 -6.98 -10.37 -7.84
C LYS A 79 -7.85 -10.85 -9.00
N GLU A 80 -8.42 -12.05 -8.90
CA GLU A 80 -9.32 -12.60 -9.93
C GLU A 80 -10.57 -11.76 -10.13
N THR A 81 -11.15 -11.26 -9.05
CA THR A 81 -12.38 -10.45 -9.08
C THR A 81 -12.13 -8.98 -9.34
N GLY A 82 -10.89 -8.56 -9.48
CA GLY A 82 -10.53 -7.21 -9.91
C GLY A 82 -10.49 -6.16 -8.81
N TYR A 83 -10.34 -6.53 -7.54
CA TYR A 83 -10.14 -5.57 -6.45
C TYR A 83 -8.69 -5.13 -6.31
N VAL A 84 -7.75 -6.00 -6.66
CA VAL A 84 -6.32 -5.69 -6.66
C VAL A 84 -5.71 -6.07 -8.00
N ASP A 85 -4.65 -5.37 -8.40
CA ASP A 85 -3.95 -5.61 -9.67
C ASP A 85 -2.76 -6.52 -9.50
N GLU A 86 -1.97 -6.32 -8.43
CA GLU A 86 -0.74 -7.07 -8.20
C GLU A 86 -0.62 -7.51 -6.74
N ILE A 87 -0.03 -8.68 -6.54
CA ILE A 87 0.33 -9.20 -5.22
C ILE A 87 1.83 -9.44 -5.22
N VAL A 88 2.54 -8.74 -4.34
CA VAL A 88 4.00 -8.80 -4.24
C VAL A 88 4.36 -9.39 -2.88
N LEU A 89 4.99 -10.56 -2.90
CA LEU A 89 5.45 -11.25 -1.70
C LEU A 89 6.95 -11.10 -1.56
N SER A 90 7.42 -10.84 -0.35
CA SER A 90 8.87 -10.75 -0.06
C SER A 90 9.63 -12.01 -0.43
N SER A 91 9.00 -13.17 -0.28
CA SER A 91 9.55 -14.46 -0.69
C SER A 91 9.87 -14.54 -2.18
N GLU A 92 9.09 -13.87 -3.03
CA GLU A 92 9.28 -13.86 -4.48
C GLU A 92 10.33 -12.85 -4.94
N ILE A 93 10.35 -11.67 -4.30
CA ILE A 93 11.25 -10.58 -4.71
C ILE A 93 12.62 -10.61 -4.02
N GLY A 94 12.78 -11.41 -2.97
CA GLY A 94 14.05 -11.57 -2.27
C GLY A 94 14.43 -10.46 -1.29
N VAL A 95 13.54 -9.50 -1.07
CA VAL A 95 13.69 -8.43 -0.08
C VAL A 95 12.38 -8.22 0.64
N GLU A 96 12.45 -7.75 1.88
CA GLU A 96 11.26 -7.50 2.70
C GLU A 96 11.25 -6.08 3.24
N LYS A 97 10.05 -5.58 3.56
CA LYS A 97 9.90 -4.33 4.28
C LYS A 97 10.61 -4.45 5.65
N PRO A 98 11.34 -3.45 6.12
CA PRO A 98 11.37 -2.05 5.66
C PRO A 98 12.44 -1.71 4.63
N ASP A 99 13.02 -2.66 3.92
CA ASP A 99 13.98 -2.37 2.85
C ASP A 99 13.28 -1.55 1.75
N PHE A 100 13.92 -0.47 1.30
CA PHE A 100 13.36 0.42 0.27
C PHE A 100 13.06 -0.30 -1.03
N GLU A 101 13.87 -1.30 -1.40
CA GLU A 101 13.67 -2.09 -2.61
C GLU A 101 12.34 -2.84 -2.62
N ALA A 102 11.79 -3.20 -1.45
CA ALA A 102 10.48 -3.84 -1.38
C ALA A 102 9.38 -2.87 -1.88
N PHE A 103 9.43 -1.61 -1.45
CA PHE A 103 8.46 -0.60 -1.89
C PHE A 103 8.63 -0.27 -3.37
N TYR A 104 9.87 -0.19 -3.85
CA TYR A 104 10.14 0.04 -5.27
C TYR A 104 9.66 -1.12 -6.13
N ALA A 105 9.80 -2.35 -5.66
CA ALA A 105 9.30 -3.52 -6.37
C ALA A 105 7.79 -3.49 -6.54
N ALA A 106 7.05 -3.07 -5.50
CA ALA A 106 5.60 -2.94 -5.58
C ALA A 106 5.18 -1.84 -6.58
N ALA A 107 5.85 -0.69 -6.56
CA ALA A 107 5.58 0.39 -7.51
C ALA A 107 5.88 -0.06 -8.95
N ARG A 108 7.00 -0.75 -9.17
CA ARG A 108 7.34 -1.30 -10.50
C ARG A 108 6.32 -2.32 -10.99
N ALA A 109 5.80 -3.15 -10.09
CA ALA A 109 4.76 -4.12 -10.46
C ALA A 109 3.51 -3.44 -11.01
N LEU A 110 3.20 -2.24 -10.50
CA LEU A 110 2.10 -1.42 -11.00
C LEU A 110 2.46 -0.61 -12.26
N GLY A 111 3.74 -0.57 -12.64
CA GLY A 111 4.21 0.30 -13.71
C GLY A 111 4.20 1.78 -13.36
N GLU A 112 4.29 2.10 -12.06
CA GLU A 112 4.21 3.46 -11.56
C GLU A 112 5.51 3.91 -10.88
N ASP A 113 5.74 5.23 -10.85
CA ASP A 113 6.82 5.81 -10.08
C ASP A 113 6.46 5.73 -8.59
N HIS A 114 7.40 5.34 -7.76
CA HIS A 114 7.18 5.25 -6.30
C HIS A 114 6.74 6.59 -5.68
N LYS A 115 7.14 7.71 -6.26
CA LYS A 115 6.73 9.05 -5.80
C LYS A 115 5.23 9.31 -5.98
N ASP A 116 4.60 8.60 -6.88
CA ASP A 116 3.17 8.70 -7.16
C ASP A 116 2.36 7.61 -6.44
N CYS A 117 2.98 6.87 -5.54
CA CYS A 117 2.34 5.80 -4.79
C CYS A 117 2.12 6.19 -3.32
N VAL A 118 0.98 5.75 -2.80
CA VAL A 118 0.65 5.81 -1.37
C VAL A 118 0.77 4.41 -0.78
N CYS A 119 1.44 4.29 0.35
CA CYS A 119 1.58 3.03 1.09
C CYS A 119 0.71 3.05 2.34
N VAL A 120 -0.03 1.99 2.59
CA VAL A 120 -0.81 1.78 3.83
C VAL A 120 -0.26 0.55 4.53
N ASP A 121 0.21 0.72 5.76
CA ASP A 121 0.81 -0.34 6.56
C ASP A 121 0.53 -0.08 8.04
N ASP A 122 0.34 -1.13 8.82
CA ASP A 122 0.10 -1.02 10.26
C ASP A 122 1.39 -0.97 11.11
N SER A 123 2.55 -1.13 10.47
CA SER A 123 3.85 -1.05 11.11
C SER A 123 4.42 0.36 10.98
N ILE A 124 4.69 0.99 12.11
CA ILE A 124 5.33 2.32 12.16
C ILE A 124 6.69 2.29 11.46
N GLU A 125 7.46 1.22 11.63
CA GLU A 125 8.77 1.06 10.98
C GLU A 125 8.63 1.04 9.46
N ASN A 126 7.64 0.31 8.94
CA ASN A 126 7.40 0.24 7.51
C ASN A 126 6.91 1.56 6.94
N VAL A 127 6.00 2.24 7.64
CA VAL A 127 5.52 3.58 7.24
C VAL A 127 6.67 4.57 7.18
N HIS A 128 7.53 4.57 8.18
CA HIS A 128 8.69 5.47 8.22
C HIS A 128 9.66 5.19 7.06
N ALA A 129 9.94 3.93 6.80
CA ALA A 129 10.81 3.54 5.69
C ALA A 129 10.21 3.94 4.33
N ALA A 130 8.90 3.75 4.15
CA ALA A 130 8.23 4.15 2.92
C ALA A 130 8.34 5.65 2.67
N VAL A 131 8.16 6.48 3.69
CA VAL A 131 8.34 7.93 3.60
C VAL A 131 9.79 8.29 3.23
N GLN A 132 10.76 7.66 3.86
CA GLN A 132 12.17 7.89 3.55
C GLN A 132 12.53 7.43 2.13
N ALA A 133 11.86 6.42 1.62
CA ALA A 133 12.02 5.94 0.25
C ALA A 133 11.36 6.85 -0.79
N GLY A 134 10.58 7.84 -0.36
CA GLY A 134 9.96 8.82 -1.25
C GLY A 134 8.48 8.56 -1.56
N LEU A 135 7.85 7.58 -0.90
CA LEU A 135 6.42 7.37 -1.00
C LEU A 135 5.67 8.25 0.01
N ILE A 136 4.38 8.45 -0.23
CA ILE A 136 3.46 8.90 0.81
C ILE A 136 3.02 7.66 1.58
N ALA A 137 3.01 7.73 2.91
CA ALA A 137 2.64 6.57 3.71
C ALA A 137 1.65 6.94 4.82
N VAL A 138 0.78 6.00 5.13
CA VAL A 138 -0.30 6.15 6.11
C VAL A 138 -0.31 4.92 7.00
N LEU A 139 -0.48 5.16 8.29
CA LEU A 139 -0.59 4.10 9.29
C LEU A 139 -2.03 3.58 9.38
#